data_03e9b90c5544b3ad37e2e748f3e06bea
#
_entry.id   03e9b90c5544b3ad37e2e748f3e06bea
#
_cell.length_a   1.000
_cell.length_b   1.000
_cell.length_c   1.000
_cell.angle_alpha   90.00
_cell.angle_beta   90.00
_cell.angle_gamma   90.00
#
_symmetry.space_group_name_H-M   'P 1'
#
loop_
_entity.id
_entity.type
_entity.pdbx_description
1 polymer ?
#
loop_
_entity_poly.entity_id
_entity_poly.type
_entity_poly.pdbx_seq_one_letter_code
_entity_poly.pdbx_strand_id
1 'polypeptide(L)'
;ESEHLDDHYLCTDIDRMEKIALQMPLSSINRPSWDRKFLKENGFESVAVDTGIWQRVWSQEEKLNYHSTPMFMISAVKEEKNVWSENDGMGDSDSGYDRKRDLEDAMLCAAPGMKKNGFLRLGGGEFSLPYTVICGSHPGKTVLITAAVHGGEYVGIRAAVELADKLKPEKIHGRVILVKTVCRKEFEERSGSVCPEDEKNLNRVFPGNPQGTRMDRLAYEVVQKLHSAADYYIDLHSGDDYEQLTPYIYYAGCADEDVVQMSRKMAEQADVPYMVKSNVASGGSYNYAAACGIPSVLIERGQMGGWSPEEVHSTRKDVRNILCALGVYDGMRSYSNYYPMEIEDVRYQSASVSGLWYPAKKPGDIIKVGEYLGCVKDYEGNILETSLSDLNGVVLYQAGSLQVIKDGPMITYGSFSRRKDERKEKITNYWAKRSDSFMEQRRAELHSDMADKWLKEIGTFLPDGKLRILDVGCGAGFFSILLAKLGHEVTGIDLTPDMIIHSRELAKEENASCTFEVMDAENPDFPDGTFDVIVSRNLTWTLPDAARAYKEWIRVLKTGGILINADANYGADDFSDTADLPANHAHFTVGDAMMQECEEIKRQLPISSYVRPAWD
;
A
#
# COMPACT_ATOMS: atom_id res chain seq x y z
N GLU A 1 -25.68 -8.31 -24.35
CA GLU A 1 -25.44 -7.70 -25.68
C GLU A 1 -24.22 -6.84 -25.49
N SER A 2 -23.08 -7.44 -25.87
CA SER A 2 -21.78 -6.80 -25.87
C SER A 2 -21.75 -5.80 -26.98
N GLU A 3 -21.95 -4.55 -26.70
CA GLU A 3 -21.75 -3.50 -27.66
C GLU A 3 -20.47 -2.77 -27.28
N HIS A 4 -19.43 -3.07 -28.02
CA HIS A 4 -18.32 -2.25 -28.48
C HIS A 4 -17.65 -1.28 -27.48
N LEU A 5 -16.50 -1.71 -27.04
CA LEU A 5 -15.47 -0.88 -26.44
C LEU A 5 -14.37 -0.54 -27.40
N ASP A 6 -14.75 -0.51 -28.64
CA ASP A 6 -13.90 -0.37 -29.79
C ASP A 6 -13.13 0.94 -29.88
N ASP A 7 -13.24 1.75 -28.91
CA ASP A 7 -12.94 3.16 -28.95
C ASP A 7 -11.88 3.61 -27.97
N HIS A 8 -11.25 2.68 -27.36
CA HIS A 8 -10.11 3.00 -26.56
C HIS A 8 -8.91 3.23 -27.48
N TYR A 9 -8.57 4.47 -27.74
CA TYR A 9 -7.47 4.88 -28.62
C TYR A 9 -6.09 4.37 -28.23
N LEU A 10 -6.03 3.47 -27.31
CA LEU A 10 -4.78 2.94 -26.78
C LEU A 10 -4.43 1.55 -27.30
N CYS A 11 -5.38 0.83 -27.91
CA CYS A 11 -5.18 -0.57 -28.23
C CYS A 11 -6.06 -1.06 -29.39
N THR A 12 -5.52 -1.86 -30.32
CA THR A 12 -6.22 -2.54 -31.42
C THR A 12 -6.69 -3.94 -31.07
N ASP A 13 -6.51 -4.36 -29.83
CA ASP A 13 -6.81 -5.70 -29.33
C ASP A 13 -7.55 -5.56 -27.99
N ILE A 14 -8.84 -5.83 -27.99
CA ILE A 14 -9.75 -5.65 -26.86
C ILE A 14 -9.40 -6.58 -25.71
N ASP A 15 -9.09 -7.85 -25.97
CA ASP A 15 -8.57 -8.78 -24.94
C ASP A 15 -7.36 -8.21 -24.22
N ARG A 16 -6.57 -7.46 -24.95
CA ARG A 16 -5.37 -6.82 -24.46
C ARG A 16 -5.68 -5.55 -23.69
N MET A 17 -6.69 -4.79 -24.10
CA MET A 17 -7.22 -3.63 -23.37
C MET A 17 -7.83 -4.04 -22.03
N GLU A 18 -8.64 -5.07 -22.02
CA GLU A 18 -9.21 -5.63 -20.79
C GLU A 18 -8.10 -6.06 -19.83
N LYS A 19 -7.08 -6.74 -20.36
CA LYS A 19 -5.89 -7.10 -19.56
C LYS A 19 -5.13 -5.89 -19.03
N ILE A 20 -5.07 -4.76 -19.75
CA ILE A 20 -4.51 -3.50 -19.26
C ILE A 20 -5.41 -2.90 -18.19
N ALA A 21 -6.69 -2.75 -18.47
CA ALA A 21 -7.64 -2.20 -17.53
C ALA A 21 -7.66 -2.97 -16.21
N LEU A 22 -7.70 -4.31 -16.26
CA LEU A 22 -7.66 -5.18 -15.08
C LEU A 22 -6.36 -5.08 -14.25
N GLN A 23 -5.31 -4.49 -14.80
CA GLN A 23 -4.03 -4.31 -14.10
C GLN A 23 -3.86 -2.93 -13.46
N MET A 24 -4.71 -1.97 -13.79
CA MET A 24 -4.67 -0.66 -13.15
C MET A 24 -5.20 -0.74 -11.70
N PRO A 25 -4.68 0.06 -10.77
CA PRO A 25 -4.97 -0.05 -9.34
C PRO A 25 -6.45 -0.08 -8.96
N LEU A 26 -7.29 0.66 -9.66
CA LEU A 26 -8.74 0.71 -9.41
C LEU A 26 -9.59 -0.17 -10.33
N SER A 27 -9.00 -0.88 -11.29
CA SER A 27 -9.77 -1.69 -12.25
C SER A 27 -10.42 -2.92 -11.64
N SER A 28 -9.85 -3.44 -10.55
CA SER A 28 -10.41 -4.54 -9.76
C SER A 28 -11.39 -4.07 -8.67
N ILE A 29 -11.67 -2.78 -8.59
CA ILE A 29 -12.49 -2.16 -7.55
C ILE A 29 -13.84 -1.79 -8.17
N ASN A 30 -14.92 -2.05 -7.45
CA ASN A 30 -16.26 -1.67 -7.90
C ASN A 30 -16.43 -0.14 -7.82
N ARG A 31 -16.10 0.55 -8.91
CA ARG A 31 -16.28 1.99 -9.07
C ARG A 31 -17.68 2.30 -9.63
N PRO A 32 -18.29 3.41 -9.23
CA PRO A 32 -17.84 4.45 -8.31
C PRO A 32 -18.13 4.16 -6.82
N SER A 33 -18.57 2.96 -6.47
CA SER A 33 -18.95 2.62 -5.09
C SER A 33 -17.79 2.72 -4.12
N TRP A 34 -16.60 2.29 -4.55
CA TRP A 34 -15.39 2.40 -3.74
C TRP A 34 -15.02 3.87 -3.47
N ASP A 35 -14.99 4.71 -4.51
CA ASP A 35 -14.66 6.13 -4.39
C ASP A 35 -15.60 6.84 -3.42
N ARG A 36 -16.91 6.57 -3.54
CA ARG A 36 -17.93 7.12 -2.64
C ARG A 36 -17.70 6.72 -1.18
N LYS A 37 -17.38 5.44 -0.95
CA LYS A 37 -17.08 4.93 0.38
C LYS A 37 -15.82 5.57 0.94
N PHE A 38 -14.73 5.57 0.16
CA PHE A 38 -13.44 6.13 0.57
C PHE A 38 -13.55 7.61 0.93
N LEU A 39 -14.21 8.43 0.10
CA LEU A 39 -14.39 9.86 0.36
C LEU A 39 -15.17 10.10 1.65
N LYS A 40 -16.26 9.34 1.89
CA LYS A 40 -17.05 9.43 3.14
C LYS A 40 -16.21 9.08 4.38
N GLU A 41 -15.43 8.02 4.32
CA GLU A 41 -14.56 7.56 5.40
C GLU A 41 -13.41 8.55 5.70
N ASN A 42 -13.07 9.42 4.73
CA ASN A 42 -12.02 10.43 4.86
C ASN A 42 -12.54 11.88 5.02
N GLY A 43 -13.78 12.06 5.47
CA GLY A 43 -14.30 13.35 5.94
C GLY A 43 -15.01 14.19 4.89
N PHE A 44 -15.54 13.56 3.83
CA PHE A 44 -16.51 14.19 2.94
C PHE A 44 -17.93 13.72 3.28
N GLU A 45 -18.85 14.64 3.51
CA GLU A 45 -20.24 14.27 3.83
C GLU A 45 -21.14 14.22 2.58
N SER A 46 -21.14 15.28 1.80
CA SER A 46 -22.03 15.38 0.63
C SER A 46 -21.44 14.71 -0.62
N VAL A 47 -21.21 13.38 -0.57
CA VAL A 47 -20.66 12.63 -1.70
C VAL A 47 -21.77 12.21 -2.66
N ALA A 48 -21.89 12.91 -3.78
CA ALA A 48 -22.80 12.56 -4.88
C ALA A 48 -22.06 11.80 -5.98
N VAL A 49 -22.75 10.87 -6.64
CA VAL A 49 -22.25 10.09 -7.77
C VAL A 49 -23.22 10.20 -8.92
N ASP A 50 -22.73 10.63 -10.08
CA ASP A 50 -23.48 10.72 -11.31
C ASP A 50 -22.92 9.73 -12.35
N THR A 51 -23.63 8.65 -12.57
CA THR A 51 -23.29 7.64 -13.57
C THR A 51 -23.87 7.95 -14.97
N GLY A 52 -24.60 9.04 -15.12
CA GLY A 52 -25.19 9.50 -16.39
C GLY A 52 -24.44 10.64 -17.05
N ILE A 53 -23.29 11.07 -16.52
CA ILE A 53 -22.52 12.20 -17.06
C ILE A 53 -22.16 12.02 -18.53
N TRP A 54 -21.75 10.82 -18.93
CA TRP A 54 -21.38 10.49 -20.31
C TRP A 54 -22.50 10.73 -21.32
N GLN A 55 -23.78 10.55 -20.92
CA GLN A 55 -24.93 10.82 -21.77
C GLN A 55 -25.12 12.30 -22.09
N ARG A 56 -24.57 13.19 -21.25
CA ARG A 56 -24.70 14.63 -21.41
C ARG A 56 -23.50 15.29 -22.06
N VAL A 57 -22.31 14.75 -21.83
CA VAL A 57 -21.05 15.35 -22.34
C VAL A 57 -20.57 14.74 -23.66
N TRP A 58 -20.83 13.46 -23.91
CA TRP A 58 -20.38 12.80 -25.13
C TRP A 58 -21.20 13.15 -26.37
N SER A 59 -20.53 13.20 -27.50
CA SER A 59 -21.17 13.26 -28.84
C SER A 59 -21.97 11.99 -29.11
N GLN A 60 -22.75 11.97 -30.19
CA GLN A 60 -23.46 10.75 -30.60
C GLN A 60 -22.51 9.63 -31.03
N GLU A 61 -21.39 9.99 -31.65
CA GLU A 61 -20.36 9.06 -32.08
C GLU A 61 -19.66 8.45 -30.86
N GLU A 62 -19.26 9.27 -29.89
CA GLU A 62 -18.68 8.79 -28.64
C GLU A 62 -19.65 7.92 -27.84
N LYS A 63 -20.94 8.24 -27.82
CA LYS A 63 -21.96 7.41 -27.17
C LYS A 63 -22.12 6.04 -27.83
N LEU A 64 -21.94 5.94 -29.13
CA LEU A 64 -21.95 4.67 -29.84
C LEU A 64 -20.70 3.85 -29.52
N ASN A 65 -19.57 4.53 -29.49
CA ASN A 65 -18.28 3.88 -29.33
C ASN A 65 -17.97 3.50 -27.88
N TYR A 66 -18.33 4.34 -26.88
CA TYR A 66 -17.88 4.24 -25.47
C TYR A 66 -18.96 3.80 -24.47
N HIS A 67 -20.16 3.42 -24.87
CA HIS A 67 -21.25 3.19 -23.95
C HIS A 67 -21.07 1.95 -23.04
N SER A 68 -20.20 1.03 -23.39
CA SER A 68 -19.84 -0.12 -22.59
C SER A 68 -18.86 0.20 -21.44
N THR A 69 -18.17 1.36 -21.52
CA THR A 69 -17.33 1.87 -20.42
C THR A 69 -17.80 3.25 -19.98
N PRO A 70 -19.00 3.36 -19.40
CA PRO A 70 -19.61 4.65 -19.12
C PRO A 70 -18.80 5.42 -18.08
N MET A 71 -18.53 6.69 -18.39
CA MET A 71 -17.91 7.63 -17.46
C MET A 71 -18.87 7.95 -16.32
N PHE A 72 -18.33 8.09 -15.12
CA PHE A 72 -19.05 8.62 -13.96
C PHE A 72 -18.36 9.87 -13.43
N MET A 73 -19.10 10.69 -12.69
CA MET A 73 -18.57 11.85 -11.97
C MET A 73 -18.88 11.74 -10.49
N ILE A 74 -17.90 12.08 -9.65
CA ILE A 74 -18.07 12.18 -8.21
C ILE A 74 -17.85 13.63 -7.80
N SER A 75 -18.78 14.17 -7.04
CA SER A 75 -18.63 15.43 -6.34
C SER A 75 -18.73 15.20 -4.83
N ALA A 76 -17.87 15.89 -4.08
CA ALA A 76 -17.82 15.75 -2.63
C ALA A 76 -17.37 17.04 -1.98
N VAL A 77 -17.92 17.34 -0.80
CA VAL A 77 -17.59 18.53 0.02
C VAL A 77 -16.87 18.07 1.27
N LYS A 78 -15.71 18.66 1.56
CA LYS A 78 -14.92 18.39 2.76
C LYS A 78 -15.44 19.23 3.93
N GLU A 79 -15.82 18.59 5.05
CA GLU A 79 -16.30 19.26 6.27
C GLU A 79 -15.31 19.20 7.44
N GLU A 80 -15.50 20.04 8.46
CA GLU A 80 -14.71 19.98 9.69
C GLU A 80 -15.04 18.74 10.51
N LYS A 81 -14.02 17.97 10.90
CA LYS A 81 -14.21 16.74 11.70
C LYS A 81 -14.63 17.04 13.12
N ASN A 82 -15.81 16.53 13.49
CA ASN A 82 -16.10 16.10 14.86
C ASN A 82 -15.90 14.58 14.96
N VAL A 83 -15.33 14.12 16.08
CA VAL A 83 -14.67 12.80 16.27
C VAL A 83 -15.66 11.72 16.67
N TRP A 84 -15.49 10.49 16.12
CA TRP A 84 -15.90 9.15 16.58
C TRP A 84 -17.33 8.63 16.44
N SER A 85 -17.47 7.49 15.78
CA SER A 85 -18.17 6.29 16.30
C SER A 85 -17.91 5.04 15.42
N GLU A 86 -17.92 3.89 16.08
CA GLU A 86 -17.54 2.54 15.64
C GLU A 86 -18.69 1.77 14.98
N ASN A 87 -18.43 0.74 14.17
CA ASN A 87 -18.75 -0.69 14.40
C ASN A 87 -18.88 -1.58 13.14
N ASP A 88 -18.34 -2.77 13.30
CA ASP A 88 -18.73 -4.15 12.90
C ASP A 88 -18.90 -4.52 11.40
N GLY A 89 -18.55 -5.71 10.98
CA GLY A 89 -18.27 -7.02 11.45
C GLY A 89 -18.36 -8.11 10.37
N MET A 90 -17.56 -9.10 10.51
CA MET A 90 -17.58 -10.54 10.19
C MET A 90 -18.14 -11.15 8.91
N GLY A 91 -17.44 -12.19 8.42
CA GLY A 91 -17.94 -13.29 7.62
C GLY A 91 -16.93 -14.18 6.90
N ASP A 92 -16.97 -15.44 7.10
CA ASP A 92 -16.06 -16.58 7.06
C ASP A 92 -15.71 -17.29 5.73
N SER A 93 -14.61 -18.00 5.78
CA SER A 93 -14.26 -19.41 5.39
C SER A 93 -14.20 -19.82 3.91
N ASP A 94 -13.45 -20.73 3.43
CA ASP A 94 -12.61 -21.88 3.70
C ASP A 94 -12.15 -22.54 2.38
N SER A 95 -11.25 -23.28 2.20
CA SER A 95 -10.26 -24.30 2.47
C SER A 95 -9.58 -25.04 1.26
N GLY A 96 -8.45 -25.68 1.31
CA GLY A 96 -7.83 -26.74 0.71
C GLY A 96 -6.53 -27.18 0.21
N TYR A 97 -5.59 -27.79 0.38
CA TYR A 97 -4.59 -28.84 0.62
C TYR A 97 -3.57 -29.31 -0.43
N ASP A 98 -2.24 -29.52 -0.19
CA ASP A 98 -1.40 -30.67 -0.45
C ASP A 98 0.09 -30.68 -0.09
N ARG A 99 0.83 -31.70 -0.54
CA ARG A 99 2.07 -32.32 -0.06
C ARG A 99 3.30 -32.06 -0.95
N LYS A 100 4.46 -31.86 -0.44
CA LYS A 100 5.63 -32.73 -0.12
C LYS A 100 6.89 -31.95 0.23
N ARG A 101 7.41 -32.12 1.40
CA ARG A 101 8.83 -32.31 1.72
C ARG A 101 8.88 -33.20 2.94
N ASP A 102 9.62 -34.28 2.87
CA ASP A 102 9.90 -35.15 4.00
C ASP A 102 10.64 -34.35 5.05
N LEU A 103 9.90 -33.88 6.05
CA LEU A 103 10.50 -33.46 7.30
C LEU A 103 10.63 -34.72 8.15
N GLU A 104 11.85 -35.07 8.47
CA GLU A 104 12.16 -36.16 9.41
C GLU A 104 11.55 -35.92 10.81
N ASP A 105 11.04 -34.70 11.06
CA ASP A 105 10.38 -34.37 12.31
C ASP A 105 8.84 -34.50 12.18
N ALA A 106 8.34 -35.64 12.69
CA ALA A 106 6.90 -35.94 12.74
C ALA A 106 6.07 -34.86 13.49
N MET A 107 6.71 -33.95 14.22
CA MET A 107 6.02 -32.86 14.92
C MET A 107 5.58 -31.75 13.96
N LEU A 108 6.36 -31.44 12.92
CA LEU A 108 6.03 -30.41 11.91
C LEU A 108 5.27 -30.97 10.69
N CYS A 109 4.72 -32.17 10.80
CA CYS A 109 3.88 -32.78 9.79
C CYS A 109 2.46 -33.01 10.30
N ALA A 110 1.48 -32.80 9.44
CA ALA A 110 0.12 -33.25 9.59
C ALA A 110 -0.29 -34.08 8.37
N ALA A 111 -1.30 -34.94 8.52
CA ALA A 111 -1.85 -35.62 7.36
C ALA A 111 -2.50 -34.60 6.42
N PRO A 112 -2.61 -34.94 5.14
CA PRO A 112 -3.34 -34.13 4.17
C PRO A 112 -4.77 -33.81 4.64
N GLY A 113 -5.26 -32.50 4.55
CA GLY A 113 -6.56 -32.06 5.03
C GLY A 113 -6.63 -31.85 6.53
N MET A 114 -5.49 -31.79 7.16
CA MET A 114 -5.46 -31.78 8.62
C MET A 114 -4.69 -30.59 9.17
N LYS A 115 -5.20 -30.11 10.29
CA LYS A 115 -4.45 -29.26 11.20
C LYS A 115 -3.89 -30.12 12.34
N LYS A 116 -2.70 -29.78 12.79
CA LYS A 116 -2.09 -30.34 13.98
C LYS A 116 -1.68 -29.23 14.93
N ASN A 117 -2.24 -29.22 16.11
CA ASN A 117 -1.89 -28.33 17.20
C ASN A 117 -1.03 -29.06 18.23
N GLY A 118 -0.13 -28.35 18.89
CA GLY A 118 0.68 -28.95 19.95
C GLY A 118 1.74 -28.01 20.50
N PHE A 119 2.71 -28.60 21.17
CA PHE A 119 3.90 -27.93 21.65
C PHE A 119 5.13 -28.56 20.98
N LEU A 120 5.86 -27.76 20.21
CA LEU A 120 7.12 -28.15 19.61
C LEU A 120 8.21 -28.12 20.71
N ARG A 121 8.81 -29.25 20.98
CA ARG A 121 9.89 -29.37 21.97
C ARG A 121 11.23 -29.28 21.29
N LEU A 122 12.03 -28.30 21.68
CA LEU A 122 13.36 -27.99 21.15
C LEU A 122 14.41 -28.08 22.25
N GLY A 123 15.69 -28.19 21.90
CA GLY A 123 16.80 -28.24 22.87
C GLY A 123 16.67 -29.38 23.88
N GLY A 124 16.30 -30.60 23.44
CA GLY A 124 16.08 -31.72 24.36
C GLY A 124 14.89 -31.55 25.30
N GLY A 125 14.00 -30.58 25.03
CA GLY A 125 12.82 -30.26 25.86
C GLY A 125 12.96 -29.01 26.73
N GLU A 126 14.07 -28.31 26.63
CA GLU A 126 14.29 -27.00 27.28
C GLU A 126 13.28 -25.96 26.84
N PHE A 127 12.98 -25.96 25.56
CA PHE A 127 12.02 -25.04 24.95
C PHE A 127 10.74 -25.78 24.52
N SER A 128 9.60 -25.14 24.73
CA SER A 128 8.28 -25.71 24.42
C SER A 128 7.39 -24.66 23.77
N LEU A 129 7.36 -24.63 22.43
CA LEU A 129 6.72 -23.60 21.63
C LEU A 129 5.32 -24.03 21.18
N PRO A 130 4.25 -23.27 21.48
CA PRO A 130 2.91 -23.58 20.99
C PRO A 130 2.82 -23.36 19.48
N TYR A 131 2.42 -24.39 18.75
CA TYR A 131 2.39 -24.35 17.28
C TYR A 131 1.10 -24.91 16.69
N THR A 132 0.87 -24.58 15.43
CA THR A 132 -0.10 -25.23 14.54
C THR A 132 0.56 -25.48 13.20
N VAL A 133 0.45 -26.70 12.71
CA VAL A 133 0.75 -27.01 11.30
C VAL A 133 -0.55 -27.22 10.56
N ILE A 134 -0.70 -26.55 9.42
CA ILE A 134 -1.82 -26.69 8.50
C ILE A 134 -1.25 -27.26 7.20
N CYS A 135 -1.59 -28.47 6.89
CA CYS A 135 -1.15 -29.12 5.66
C CYS A 135 -2.28 -29.12 4.63
N GLY A 136 -2.02 -28.51 3.52
CA GLY A 136 -2.92 -28.36 2.41
C GLY A 136 -3.22 -29.66 1.57
N SER A 137 -4.22 -29.87 0.58
CA SER A 137 -4.47 -31.04 -0.31
C SER A 137 -3.69 -31.03 -1.62
N HIS A 138 -3.06 -29.93 -1.99
CA HIS A 138 -2.34 -29.75 -3.25
C HIS A 138 -0.85 -29.46 -2.97
N PRO A 139 0.13 -29.94 -3.79
CA PRO A 139 1.55 -29.63 -3.60
C PRO A 139 1.83 -28.14 -3.57
N GLY A 140 2.75 -27.71 -2.73
CA GLY A 140 3.08 -26.31 -2.66
C GLY A 140 4.21 -26.02 -1.67
N LYS A 141 4.41 -24.75 -1.39
CA LYS A 141 5.48 -24.22 -0.56
C LYS A 141 5.12 -24.29 0.93
N THR A 142 6.14 -24.25 1.78
CA THR A 142 6.00 -24.14 3.22
C THR A 142 6.22 -22.69 3.64
N VAL A 143 5.22 -22.08 4.29
CA VAL A 143 5.36 -20.77 4.92
C VAL A 143 5.48 -20.95 6.43
N LEU A 144 6.56 -20.46 6.99
CA LEU A 144 6.73 -20.31 8.44
C LEU A 144 6.18 -18.95 8.86
N ILE A 145 5.37 -18.94 9.91
CA ILE A 145 4.87 -17.72 10.55
C ILE A 145 5.20 -17.81 12.04
N THR A 146 5.97 -16.86 12.57
CA THR A 146 6.29 -16.78 13.99
C THR A 146 5.67 -15.53 14.62
N ALA A 147 5.38 -15.62 15.90
CA ALA A 147 4.98 -14.49 16.73
C ALA A 147 5.69 -14.55 18.07
N ALA A 148 5.78 -13.41 18.73
CA ALA A 148 6.45 -13.25 20.01
C ALA A 148 7.89 -13.81 20.03
N VAL A 149 8.67 -13.40 19.05
CA VAL A 149 10.14 -13.40 19.19
C VAL A 149 10.53 -12.49 20.36
N HIS A 150 9.69 -11.50 20.67
CA HIS A 150 9.69 -10.76 21.94
C HIS A 150 8.39 -11.06 22.71
N GLY A 151 8.52 -11.41 24.00
CA GLY A 151 7.40 -11.86 24.82
C GLY A 151 6.32 -10.80 25.10
N GLY A 152 6.66 -9.51 25.01
CA GLY A 152 5.75 -8.38 25.24
C GLY A 152 4.91 -7.95 24.02
N GLU A 153 5.03 -8.62 22.87
CA GLU A 153 4.40 -8.24 21.61
C GLU A 153 3.12 -9.04 21.34
N TYR A 154 1.99 -8.57 21.84
CA TYR A 154 0.75 -9.37 21.94
C TYR A 154 -0.08 -9.43 20.66
N VAL A 155 0.00 -8.44 19.76
CA VAL A 155 -0.79 -8.41 18.51
C VAL A 155 -0.46 -9.63 17.66
N GLY A 156 0.83 -9.92 17.46
CA GLY A 156 1.31 -11.06 16.68
C GLY A 156 0.87 -12.40 17.26
N ILE A 157 0.91 -12.55 18.60
CA ILE A 157 0.45 -13.77 19.30
C ILE A 157 -1.01 -14.04 18.99
N ARG A 158 -1.86 -13.01 19.19
CA ARG A 158 -3.29 -13.16 18.98
C ARG A 158 -3.64 -13.38 17.50
N ALA A 159 -2.97 -12.67 16.60
CA ALA A 159 -3.13 -12.88 15.16
C ALA A 159 -2.76 -14.32 14.76
N ALA A 160 -1.65 -14.87 15.26
CA ALA A 160 -1.24 -16.24 14.98
C ALA A 160 -2.22 -17.28 15.54
N VAL A 161 -2.81 -17.05 16.72
CA VAL A 161 -3.86 -17.92 17.30
C VAL A 161 -5.11 -17.91 16.41
N GLU A 162 -5.55 -16.73 15.97
CA GLU A 162 -6.75 -16.60 15.13
C GLU A 162 -6.51 -17.07 13.69
N LEU A 163 -5.31 -16.89 13.12
CA LEU A 163 -4.92 -17.47 11.83
C LEU A 163 -4.93 -19.00 11.90
N ALA A 164 -4.43 -19.59 13.00
CA ALA A 164 -4.44 -21.03 13.18
C ALA A 164 -5.87 -21.63 13.20
N ASP A 165 -6.86 -20.85 13.65
CA ASP A 165 -8.27 -21.22 13.58
C ASP A 165 -8.85 -21.00 12.18
N LYS A 166 -8.66 -19.80 11.63
CA LYS A 166 -9.32 -19.32 10.40
C LYS A 166 -8.74 -19.86 9.10
N LEU A 167 -7.41 -20.08 9.03
CA LEU A 167 -6.81 -20.74 7.87
C LEU A 167 -7.22 -22.20 7.89
N LYS A 168 -7.88 -22.66 6.86
CA LYS A 168 -8.33 -24.04 6.80
C LYS A 168 -7.59 -24.82 5.72
N PRO A 169 -7.34 -26.10 6.00
CA PRO A 169 -6.53 -26.96 5.17
C PRO A 169 -6.95 -26.99 3.70
N GLU A 170 -8.23 -26.92 3.41
CA GLU A 170 -8.78 -27.04 2.08
C GLU A 170 -8.48 -25.82 1.16
N LYS A 171 -7.92 -24.64 1.62
CA LYS A 171 -7.43 -23.49 0.83
C LYS A 171 -5.91 -23.31 0.87
N ILE A 172 -5.21 -24.29 1.38
CA ILE A 172 -3.75 -24.23 1.46
C ILE A 172 -3.15 -25.08 0.32
N HIS A 173 -2.25 -24.51 -0.45
CA HIS A 173 -1.34 -25.21 -1.33
C HIS A 173 0.01 -25.32 -0.62
N GLY A 174 0.41 -26.54 -0.27
CA GLY A 174 1.60 -26.78 0.53
C GLY A 174 1.31 -26.75 2.04
N ARG A 175 2.03 -25.96 2.81
CA ARG A 175 1.97 -26.00 4.27
C ARG A 175 2.17 -24.64 4.90
N VAL A 176 1.43 -24.38 5.99
CA VAL A 176 1.64 -23.23 6.87
C VAL A 176 2.02 -23.73 8.26
N ILE A 177 3.16 -23.32 8.77
CA ILE A 177 3.63 -23.58 10.13
C ILE A 177 3.49 -22.28 10.92
N LEU A 178 2.63 -22.28 11.93
CA LEU A 178 2.37 -21.15 12.82
C LEU A 178 2.98 -21.46 14.19
N VAL A 179 4.00 -20.69 14.61
CA VAL A 179 4.52 -20.69 15.97
C VAL A 179 3.94 -19.48 16.69
N LYS A 180 3.02 -19.75 17.62
CA LYS A 180 2.20 -18.70 18.24
C LYS A 180 2.96 -17.85 19.24
N THR A 181 4.03 -18.41 19.85
CA THR A 181 4.89 -17.71 20.80
C THR A 181 6.25 -18.38 20.79
N VAL A 182 7.28 -17.68 20.29
CA VAL A 182 8.67 -18.19 20.30
C VAL A 182 9.27 -18.03 21.69
N CYS A 183 9.27 -16.82 22.26
CA CYS A 183 9.70 -16.52 23.63
C CYS A 183 8.56 -16.75 24.62
N ARG A 184 8.13 -18.00 24.76
CA ARG A 184 6.98 -18.35 25.59
C ARG A 184 7.20 -18.02 27.08
N LYS A 185 8.38 -18.27 27.61
CA LYS A 185 8.69 -17.98 29.03
C LYS A 185 8.64 -16.49 29.29
N GLU A 186 9.24 -15.70 28.42
CA GLU A 186 9.28 -14.25 28.48
C GLU A 186 7.86 -13.65 28.39
N PHE A 187 6.98 -14.26 27.58
CA PHE A 187 5.55 -13.92 27.54
C PHE A 187 4.84 -14.24 28.87
N GLU A 188 5.05 -15.44 29.42
CA GLU A 188 4.40 -15.88 30.68
C GLU A 188 4.91 -15.08 31.88
N GLU A 189 6.20 -14.66 31.90
CA GLU A 189 6.84 -13.85 32.95
C GLU A 189 6.69 -12.33 32.74
N ARG A 190 6.14 -11.86 31.58
CA ARG A 190 5.98 -10.45 31.21
C ARG A 190 7.30 -9.68 31.20
N SER A 191 8.33 -10.25 30.63
CA SER A 191 9.69 -9.67 30.61
C SER A 191 10.02 -8.88 29.33
N GLY A 192 9.01 -8.57 28.51
CA GLY A 192 9.19 -7.75 27.29
C GLY A 192 10.05 -8.41 26.23
N SER A 193 11.04 -7.67 25.71
CA SER A 193 11.92 -8.12 24.63
C SER A 193 13.25 -8.73 25.09
N VAL A 194 13.54 -8.69 26.38
CA VAL A 194 14.81 -9.17 26.96
C VAL A 194 14.56 -10.34 27.88
N CYS A 195 15.31 -11.43 27.68
CA CYS A 195 15.26 -12.59 28.55
C CYS A 195 15.89 -12.29 29.93
N PRO A 196 15.17 -12.50 31.05
CA PRO A 196 15.71 -12.21 32.38
C PRO A 196 16.88 -13.10 32.83
N GLU A 197 17.06 -14.28 32.20
CA GLU A 197 18.09 -15.23 32.62
C GLU A 197 19.49 -14.89 32.06
N ASP A 198 19.56 -14.31 30.86
CA ASP A 198 20.82 -14.03 30.17
C ASP A 198 20.94 -12.60 29.63
N GLU A 199 19.94 -11.76 29.93
CA GLU A 199 19.86 -10.34 29.53
C GLU A 199 20.00 -10.12 28.03
N LYS A 200 19.63 -11.13 27.21
CA LYS A 200 19.71 -11.07 25.75
C LYS A 200 18.35 -10.88 25.10
N ASN A 201 18.35 -10.13 24.02
CA ASN A 201 17.23 -10.05 23.08
C ASN A 201 17.40 -11.13 22.01
N LEU A 202 16.42 -12.04 21.89
CA LEU A 202 16.45 -13.15 20.93
C LEU A 202 16.66 -12.63 19.49
N ASN A 203 16.01 -11.53 19.13
CA ASN A 203 16.11 -10.94 17.78
C ASN A 203 17.42 -10.16 17.54
N ARG A 204 18.46 -10.44 18.32
CA ARG A 204 19.82 -9.89 18.15
C ARG A 204 20.89 -10.98 18.12
N VAL A 205 20.51 -12.25 18.32
CA VAL A 205 21.48 -13.34 18.49
C VAL A 205 21.43 -14.42 17.40
N PHE A 206 20.56 -14.30 16.40
CA PHE A 206 20.55 -15.25 15.27
C PHE A 206 21.86 -15.21 14.46
N PRO A 207 22.45 -16.40 14.11
CA PRO A 207 21.88 -17.75 14.10
C PRO A 207 21.88 -18.51 15.43
N GLY A 208 22.39 -17.96 16.51
CA GLY A 208 22.53 -18.64 17.79
C GLY A 208 23.79 -19.49 17.94
N ASN A 209 23.90 -20.14 19.09
CA ASN A 209 25.01 -21.03 19.44
C ASN A 209 24.51 -22.15 20.36
N PRO A 210 24.68 -23.45 20.01
CA PRO A 210 24.19 -24.57 20.83
C PRO A 210 24.91 -24.69 22.19
N GLN A 211 26.08 -24.10 22.36
CA GLN A 211 26.81 -24.04 23.64
C GLN A 211 26.69 -22.66 24.32
N GLY A 212 25.88 -21.76 23.79
CA GLY A 212 25.70 -20.41 24.33
C GLY A 212 24.70 -20.34 25.49
N THR A 213 24.29 -19.14 25.80
CA THR A 213 23.28 -18.86 26.83
C THR A 213 21.87 -19.25 26.33
N ARG A 214 20.84 -19.01 27.12
CA ARG A 214 19.48 -19.45 26.82
C ARG A 214 18.99 -18.94 25.44
N MET A 215 19.13 -17.64 25.17
CA MET A 215 18.67 -17.07 23.88
C MET A 215 19.54 -17.54 22.71
N ASP A 216 20.84 -17.74 22.89
CA ASP A 216 21.70 -18.31 21.85
C ASP A 216 21.24 -19.72 21.47
N ARG A 217 20.89 -20.56 22.45
CA ARG A 217 20.43 -21.94 22.20
C ARG A 217 19.04 -21.94 21.54
N LEU A 218 18.12 -21.05 21.97
CA LEU A 218 16.81 -20.95 21.36
C LEU A 218 16.92 -20.50 19.89
N ALA A 219 17.73 -19.47 19.59
CA ALA A 219 17.98 -19.03 18.22
C ALA A 219 18.52 -20.17 17.35
N TYR A 220 19.51 -20.90 17.86
CA TYR A 220 20.08 -22.06 17.16
C TYR A 220 19.01 -23.12 16.84
N GLU A 221 18.19 -23.50 17.80
CA GLU A 221 17.10 -24.47 17.62
C GLU A 221 16.03 -23.99 16.63
N VAL A 222 15.66 -22.70 16.65
CA VAL A 222 14.74 -22.09 15.68
C VAL A 222 15.31 -22.21 14.26
N VAL A 223 16.59 -21.89 14.08
CA VAL A 223 17.26 -22.02 12.77
C VAL A 223 17.25 -23.47 12.30
N GLN A 224 17.68 -24.42 13.16
CA GLN A 224 17.83 -25.82 12.78
C GLN A 224 16.49 -26.51 12.49
N LYS A 225 15.40 -26.10 13.15
CA LYS A 225 14.12 -26.83 13.07
C LYS A 225 13.03 -26.08 12.32
N LEU A 226 12.99 -24.75 12.40
CA LEU A 226 11.91 -23.96 11.82
C LEU A 226 12.35 -23.31 10.50
N HIS A 227 13.48 -22.60 10.47
CA HIS A 227 13.94 -21.98 9.23
C HIS A 227 14.24 -23.05 8.17
N SER A 228 14.92 -24.16 8.55
CA SER A 228 15.24 -25.26 7.62
C SER A 228 14.00 -25.91 6.98
N ALA A 229 12.84 -25.76 7.60
CA ALA A 229 11.56 -26.30 7.13
C ALA A 229 10.79 -25.34 6.18
N ALA A 230 11.22 -24.10 6.03
CA ALA A 230 10.48 -23.03 5.37
C ALA A 230 10.99 -22.74 3.96
N ASP A 231 10.07 -22.46 3.04
CA ASP A 231 10.36 -21.82 1.75
C ASP A 231 10.18 -20.30 1.82
N TYR A 232 9.30 -19.80 2.72
CA TYR A 232 9.04 -18.39 3.00
C TYR A 232 8.86 -18.16 4.49
N TYR A 233 9.19 -16.97 4.97
CA TYR A 233 9.08 -16.66 6.37
C TYR A 233 8.40 -15.30 6.63
N ILE A 234 7.45 -15.28 7.58
CA ILE A 234 6.75 -14.09 8.06
C ILE A 234 6.94 -14.03 9.58
N ASP A 235 7.54 -12.96 10.08
CA ASP A 235 7.72 -12.71 11.50
C ASP A 235 6.75 -11.63 11.98
N LEU A 236 5.97 -11.89 13.02
CA LEU A 236 4.95 -10.99 13.53
C LEU A 236 5.42 -10.30 14.78
N HIS A 237 5.60 -8.99 14.70
CA HIS A 237 6.07 -8.11 15.76
C HIS A 237 5.07 -6.98 16.06
N SER A 238 5.31 -6.28 17.16
CA SER A 238 4.65 -5.02 17.54
C SER A 238 5.57 -4.23 18.45
N GLY A 239 5.29 -2.94 18.67
CA GLY A 239 6.00 -2.17 19.70
C GLY A 239 5.80 -2.80 21.07
N ASP A 240 6.91 -3.05 21.78
CA ASP A 240 6.89 -3.59 23.13
C ASP A 240 6.40 -2.56 24.19
N ASP A 241 6.56 -2.86 25.48
CA ASP A 241 6.01 -2.08 26.61
C ASP A 241 6.30 -0.57 26.55
N TYR A 242 7.33 -0.15 25.82
CA TYR A 242 7.82 1.23 25.79
C TYR A 242 7.95 1.82 24.40
N GLU A 243 7.43 1.16 23.37
CA GLU A 243 7.61 1.57 21.99
C GLU A 243 6.30 1.99 21.33
N GLN A 244 6.26 3.24 20.87
CA GLN A 244 5.23 3.73 19.96
C GLN A 244 5.69 3.58 18.51
N LEU A 245 4.81 3.11 17.62
CA LEU A 245 5.13 2.99 16.20
C LEU A 245 3.93 3.34 15.29
N THR A 246 4.21 3.72 14.05
CA THR A 246 3.25 3.63 12.96
C THR A 246 3.34 2.24 12.34
N PRO A 247 2.25 1.62 11.83
CA PRO A 247 2.36 0.32 11.19
C PRO A 247 3.32 0.34 9.99
N TYR A 248 4.22 -0.63 9.91
CA TYR A 248 5.14 -0.82 8.78
C TYR A 248 5.58 -2.27 8.65
N ILE A 249 6.27 -2.60 7.57
CA ILE A 249 6.83 -3.93 7.32
C ILE A 249 8.30 -3.82 6.95
N TYR A 250 9.15 -4.63 7.58
CA TYR A 250 10.52 -4.84 7.10
C TYR A 250 10.54 -5.94 6.04
N TYR A 251 11.39 -5.77 5.03
CA TYR A 251 11.84 -6.87 4.17
C TYR A 251 13.35 -7.00 4.21
N ALA A 252 13.83 -8.24 4.09
CA ALA A 252 15.26 -8.51 4.13
C ALA A 252 15.94 -7.96 2.87
N GLY A 253 16.96 -7.13 3.05
CA GLY A 253 17.69 -6.48 1.97
C GLY A 253 19.16 -6.94 1.82
N CYS A 254 19.64 -7.82 2.71
CA CYS A 254 20.99 -8.40 2.70
C CYS A 254 20.91 -9.91 2.45
N ALA A 255 20.67 -10.32 1.21
CA ALA A 255 20.61 -11.70 0.76
C ALA A 255 20.90 -11.74 -0.76
N ASP A 256 20.83 -12.91 -1.38
CA ASP A 256 20.86 -13.04 -2.84
C ASP A 256 19.69 -12.24 -3.47
N GLU A 257 19.91 -11.66 -4.65
CA GLU A 257 18.97 -10.73 -5.27
C GLU A 257 17.55 -11.31 -5.43
N ASP A 258 17.43 -12.57 -5.83
CA ASP A 258 16.12 -13.24 -5.97
C ASP A 258 15.36 -13.33 -4.63
N VAL A 259 16.10 -13.52 -3.53
CA VAL A 259 15.55 -13.57 -2.18
C VAL A 259 15.09 -12.17 -1.74
N VAL A 260 15.91 -11.15 -2.01
CA VAL A 260 15.56 -9.73 -1.73
C VAL A 260 14.32 -9.32 -2.50
N GLN A 261 14.27 -9.60 -3.81
CA GLN A 261 13.13 -9.26 -4.66
C GLN A 261 11.85 -9.98 -4.23
N MET A 262 11.94 -11.25 -3.82
CA MET A 262 10.79 -11.98 -3.31
C MET A 262 10.34 -11.45 -1.95
N SER A 263 11.26 -11.13 -1.04
CA SER A 263 10.96 -10.51 0.26
C SER A 263 10.26 -9.16 0.07
N ARG A 264 10.73 -8.35 -0.89
CA ARG A 264 10.11 -7.09 -1.26
C ARG A 264 8.68 -7.29 -1.79
N LYS A 265 8.47 -8.26 -2.71
CA LYS A 265 7.13 -8.61 -3.22
C LYS A 265 6.19 -9.08 -2.11
N MET A 266 6.68 -9.79 -1.10
CA MET A 266 5.90 -10.15 0.08
C MET A 266 5.51 -8.88 0.87
N ALA A 267 6.44 -7.95 1.10
CA ALA A 267 6.19 -6.71 1.83
C ALA A 267 5.15 -5.82 1.12
N GLU A 268 5.15 -5.76 -0.20
CA GLU A 268 4.18 -5.01 -1.01
C GLU A 268 2.72 -5.48 -0.82
N GLN A 269 2.49 -6.65 -0.22
CA GLN A 269 1.14 -7.19 0.01
C GLN A 269 0.51 -6.74 1.34
N ALA A 270 1.30 -6.15 2.24
CA ALA A 270 0.82 -5.68 3.52
C ALA A 270 0.05 -4.35 3.39
N ASP A 271 -1.01 -4.21 4.16
CA ASP A 271 -1.80 -2.98 4.23
C ASP A 271 -1.21 -1.98 5.25
N VAL A 272 0.04 -1.60 5.02
CA VAL A 272 0.81 -0.67 5.87
C VAL A 272 1.30 0.52 5.05
N PRO A 273 1.48 1.71 5.66
CA PRO A 273 1.95 2.88 4.92
C PRO A 273 3.42 2.80 4.47
N TYR A 274 4.25 2.01 5.16
CA TYR A 274 5.69 1.99 4.90
C TYR A 274 6.24 0.57 4.84
N MET A 275 7.20 0.34 3.94
CA MET A 275 8.06 -0.84 3.93
C MET A 275 9.52 -0.42 4.03
N VAL A 276 10.27 -1.09 4.89
CA VAL A 276 11.65 -0.74 5.23
C VAL A 276 12.60 -1.82 4.73
N LYS A 277 13.57 -1.44 3.90
CA LYS A 277 14.65 -2.32 3.49
C LYS A 277 15.65 -2.50 4.62
N SER A 278 15.76 -3.71 5.15
CA SER A 278 16.76 -4.02 6.17
C SER A 278 18.15 -4.21 5.56
N ASN A 279 19.15 -3.56 6.14
CA ASN A 279 20.53 -3.61 5.65
C ASN A 279 21.43 -4.50 6.53
N VAL A 280 20.86 -5.47 7.26
CA VAL A 280 21.60 -6.43 8.07
C VAL A 280 21.28 -7.86 7.66
N ALA A 281 22.28 -8.77 7.72
CA ALA A 281 22.17 -10.16 7.30
C ALA A 281 22.04 -11.15 8.49
N SER A 282 22.20 -10.69 9.75
CA SER A 282 22.20 -11.56 10.92
C SER A 282 21.73 -10.78 12.17
N GLY A 283 21.63 -11.48 13.28
CA GLY A 283 21.10 -10.93 14.52
C GLY A 283 19.58 -11.09 14.61
N GLY A 284 18.83 -10.59 13.65
CA GLY A 284 17.39 -10.80 13.55
C GLY A 284 17.01 -12.13 12.89
N SER A 285 15.87 -12.70 13.32
CA SER A 285 15.37 -13.98 12.84
C SER A 285 15.11 -13.95 11.32
N TYR A 286 14.29 -13.02 10.84
CA TYR A 286 13.97 -12.91 9.41
C TYR A 286 15.18 -12.51 8.54
N ASN A 287 16.09 -11.69 9.08
CA ASN A 287 17.33 -11.32 8.37
C ASN A 287 18.20 -12.54 8.11
N TYR A 288 18.41 -13.36 9.15
CA TYR A 288 19.23 -14.57 9.02
C TYR A 288 18.56 -15.60 8.11
N ALA A 289 17.24 -15.79 8.20
CA ALA A 289 16.51 -16.67 7.31
C ALA A 289 16.72 -16.27 5.83
N ALA A 290 16.65 -14.97 5.52
CA ALA A 290 16.90 -14.49 4.16
C ALA A 290 18.36 -14.71 3.71
N ALA A 291 19.33 -14.46 4.59
CA ALA A 291 20.74 -14.75 4.32
C ALA A 291 20.99 -16.26 4.04
N CYS A 292 20.10 -17.13 4.51
CA CYS A 292 20.09 -18.57 4.20
C CYS A 292 19.22 -18.92 2.97
N GLY A 293 18.77 -17.94 2.18
CA GLY A 293 18.02 -18.19 0.94
C GLY A 293 16.48 -18.27 1.14
N ILE A 294 15.94 -17.89 2.28
CA ILE A 294 14.50 -17.95 2.59
C ILE A 294 13.92 -16.53 2.52
N PRO A 295 13.14 -16.16 1.49
CA PRO A 295 12.49 -14.85 1.42
C PRO A 295 11.67 -14.55 2.67
N SER A 296 11.90 -13.39 3.30
CA SER A 296 11.44 -13.12 4.65
C SER A 296 11.01 -11.69 4.85
N VAL A 297 9.95 -11.51 5.64
CA VAL A 297 9.43 -10.21 6.07
C VAL A 297 9.15 -10.21 7.58
N LEU A 298 9.15 -9.00 8.18
CA LEU A 298 8.75 -8.78 9.56
C LEU A 298 7.69 -7.69 9.58
N ILE A 299 6.50 -7.98 10.13
CA ILE A 299 5.36 -7.06 10.22
C ILE A 299 5.34 -6.42 11.60
N GLU A 300 5.33 -5.08 11.64
CA GLU A 300 5.22 -4.28 12.85
C GLU A 300 3.82 -3.66 12.95
N ARG A 301 2.99 -4.13 13.91
CA ARG A 301 1.66 -3.59 14.20
C ARG A 301 1.33 -3.68 15.68
N GLY A 302 0.76 -2.60 16.23
CA GLY A 302 0.51 -2.45 17.65
C GLY A 302 1.69 -1.77 18.35
N GLN A 303 1.47 -1.23 19.52
CA GLN A 303 2.43 -0.40 20.24
C GLN A 303 2.21 -0.48 21.75
N MET A 304 3.24 -0.10 22.53
CA MET A 304 3.17 0.05 24.01
C MET A 304 2.71 -1.23 24.72
N GLY A 305 3.15 -2.42 24.27
CA GLY A 305 2.72 -3.70 24.83
C GLY A 305 1.19 -3.90 24.80
N GLY A 306 0.49 -3.13 23.96
CA GLY A 306 -0.95 -3.21 23.81
C GLY A 306 -1.38 -4.07 22.61
N TRP A 307 -2.69 -4.29 22.50
CA TRP A 307 -3.32 -4.90 21.33
C TRP A 307 -4.77 -4.42 21.20
N SER A 308 -5.26 -4.34 19.98
CA SER A 308 -6.66 -4.09 19.70
C SER A 308 -7.21 -5.13 18.71
N PRO A 309 -8.53 -5.36 18.65
CA PRO A 309 -9.15 -6.20 17.63
C PRO A 309 -8.81 -5.76 16.20
N GLU A 310 -8.69 -4.44 15.97
CA GLU A 310 -8.40 -3.83 14.68
C GLU A 310 -6.98 -4.16 14.23
N GLU A 311 -5.98 -4.03 15.12
CA GLU A 311 -4.58 -4.38 14.81
C GLU A 311 -4.41 -5.87 14.56
N VAL A 312 -5.07 -6.72 15.35
CA VAL A 312 -5.11 -8.17 15.13
C VAL A 312 -5.77 -8.51 13.79
N HIS A 313 -6.89 -7.85 13.45
CA HIS A 313 -7.55 -8.02 12.15
C HIS A 313 -6.63 -7.62 11.00
N SER A 314 -5.98 -6.46 11.10
CA SER A 314 -5.08 -5.95 10.08
C SER A 314 -3.85 -6.85 9.90
N THR A 315 -3.25 -7.34 10.99
CA THR A 315 -2.14 -8.31 10.91
C THR A 315 -2.55 -9.60 10.21
N ARG A 316 -3.74 -10.14 10.52
CA ARG A 316 -4.27 -11.32 9.81
C ARG A 316 -4.52 -11.05 8.34
N LYS A 317 -5.01 -9.86 8.00
CA LYS A 317 -5.21 -9.41 6.63
C LYS A 317 -3.89 -9.36 5.86
N ASP A 318 -2.85 -8.78 6.45
CA ASP A 318 -1.51 -8.72 5.85
C ASP A 318 -0.96 -10.11 5.56
N VAL A 319 -0.97 -11.00 6.57
CA VAL A 319 -0.53 -12.39 6.41
C VAL A 319 -1.33 -13.09 5.30
N ARG A 320 -2.66 -12.96 5.30
CA ARG A 320 -3.51 -13.58 4.28
C ARG A 320 -3.18 -13.06 2.88
N ASN A 321 -2.98 -11.75 2.71
CA ASN A 321 -2.62 -11.15 1.44
C ASN A 321 -1.28 -11.69 0.94
N ILE A 322 -0.28 -11.83 1.81
CA ILE A 322 1.01 -12.43 1.48
C ILE A 322 0.82 -13.89 1.07
N LEU A 323 0.08 -14.69 1.83
CA LEU A 323 -0.17 -16.11 1.50
C LEU A 323 -0.90 -16.27 0.15
N CYS A 324 -1.86 -15.40 -0.17
CA CYS A 324 -2.53 -15.38 -1.48
C CYS A 324 -1.55 -15.04 -2.61
N ALA A 325 -0.70 -14.03 -2.41
CA ALA A 325 0.28 -13.60 -3.42
C ALA A 325 1.37 -14.66 -3.68
N LEU A 326 1.70 -15.44 -2.66
CA LEU A 326 2.63 -16.58 -2.78
C LEU A 326 1.98 -17.83 -3.39
N GLY A 327 0.68 -17.80 -3.69
CA GLY A 327 -0.07 -18.98 -4.18
C GLY A 327 -0.21 -20.08 -3.14
N VAL A 328 -0.05 -19.77 -1.85
CA VAL A 328 -0.16 -20.73 -0.74
C VAL A 328 -1.58 -20.78 -0.17
N TYR A 329 -2.37 -19.74 -0.38
CA TYR A 329 -3.75 -19.68 0.08
C TYR A 329 -4.71 -19.36 -1.06
N ASP A 330 -5.72 -20.25 -1.29
CA ASP A 330 -6.80 -20.01 -2.23
C ASP A 330 -7.78 -18.98 -1.68
N GLY A 331 -7.74 -17.80 -2.19
CA GLY A 331 -8.63 -16.73 -1.81
C GLY A 331 -8.29 -15.41 -2.50
N MET A 332 -9.22 -14.51 -2.52
CA MET A 332 -8.95 -13.15 -2.97
C MET A 332 -8.14 -12.40 -1.92
N ARG A 333 -7.16 -11.63 -2.37
CA ARG A 333 -6.49 -10.65 -1.50
C ARG A 333 -7.52 -9.64 -1.01
N SER A 334 -7.45 -9.29 0.25
CA SER A 334 -8.26 -8.20 0.79
C SER A 334 -7.73 -6.87 0.25
N TYR A 335 -8.62 -5.94 -0.02
CA TYR A 335 -8.24 -4.59 -0.39
C TYR A 335 -7.26 -3.98 0.62
N SER A 336 -6.23 -3.31 0.14
CA SER A 336 -5.27 -2.55 0.94
C SER A 336 -5.61 -1.06 0.91
N ASN A 337 -5.56 -0.39 2.08
CA ASN A 337 -5.72 1.06 2.18
C ASN A 337 -4.41 1.79 1.82
N TYR A 338 -3.30 1.06 1.80
CA TYR A 338 -1.97 1.59 1.54
C TYR A 338 -1.27 0.77 0.45
N TYR A 339 -0.45 1.45 -0.30
CA TYR A 339 0.69 0.86 -1.01
C TYR A 339 1.94 1.25 -0.23
N PRO A 340 2.69 0.32 0.36
CA PRO A 340 3.79 0.67 1.25
C PRO A 340 4.86 1.50 0.55
N MET A 341 5.12 2.71 1.06
CA MET A 341 6.25 3.53 0.60
C MET A 341 7.56 2.93 1.10
N GLU A 342 8.52 2.76 0.19
CA GLU A 342 9.82 2.20 0.52
C GLU A 342 10.69 3.20 1.27
N ILE A 343 11.25 2.76 2.39
CA ILE A 343 12.21 3.50 3.22
C ILE A 343 13.58 2.84 3.04
N GLU A 344 14.58 3.60 2.61
CA GLU A 344 15.92 3.06 2.34
C GLU A 344 16.97 3.45 3.36
N ASP A 345 16.94 4.68 3.85
CA ASP A 345 17.95 5.22 4.76
C ASP A 345 17.32 5.49 6.13
N VAL A 346 17.61 4.61 7.09
CA VAL A 346 17.01 4.65 8.43
C VAL A 346 18.03 5.15 9.45
N ARG A 347 17.58 6.04 10.33
CA ARG A 347 18.33 6.54 11.51
C ARG A 347 17.74 5.94 12.76
N TYR A 348 18.58 5.17 13.48
CA TYR A 348 18.29 4.64 14.80
C TYR A 348 18.95 5.54 15.82
N GLN A 349 18.23 6.54 16.33
CA GLN A 349 18.80 7.49 17.28
C GLN A 349 18.61 7.00 18.70
N SER A 350 19.72 6.76 19.41
CA SER A 350 19.76 6.45 20.83
C SER A 350 19.96 7.72 21.65
N ALA A 351 19.49 7.72 22.90
CA ALA A 351 19.74 8.81 23.83
C ALA A 351 21.21 8.84 24.27
N SER A 352 21.85 9.99 24.22
CA SER A 352 23.24 10.17 24.70
C SER A 352 23.31 10.29 26.22
N VAL A 353 22.18 10.53 26.87
CA VAL A 353 22.02 10.73 28.31
C VAL A 353 20.70 10.14 28.80
N SER A 354 20.67 9.57 30.01
CA SER A 354 19.40 9.15 30.64
C SER A 354 18.62 10.36 31.13
N GLY A 355 17.28 10.33 30.97
CA GLY A 355 16.42 11.43 31.42
C GLY A 355 14.96 11.26 31.00
N LEU A 356 14.24 12.38 30.98
CA LEU A 356 12.84 12.45 30.61
C LEU A 356 12.72 12.86 29.14
N TRP A 357 12.15 11.97 28.31
CA TRP A 357 11.94 12.21 26.88
C TRP A 357 10.68 13.05 26.63
N TYR A 358 10.85 14.15 25.92
CA TYR A 358 9.78 15.05 25.45
C TYR A 358 9.74 15.04 23.92
N PRO A 359 9.01 14.10 23.30
CA PRO A 359 8.87 14.06 21.85
C PRO A 359 8.08 15.26 21.34
N ALA A 360 8.54 15.85 20.24
CA ALA A 360 7.83 16.88 19.47
C ALA A 360 7.14 16.30 18.23
N LYS A 361 7.44 15.06 17.91
CA LYS A 361 6.88 14.29 16.79
C LYS A 361 6.28 12.99 17.30
N LYS A 362 5.41 12.40 16.48
CA LYS A 362 4.84 11.07 16.71
C LYS A 362 5.14 10.15 15.52
N PRO A 363 5.08 8.83 15.69
CA PRO A 363 5.19 7.90 14.57
C PRO A 363 4.18 8.22 13.47
N GLY A 364 4.65 8.22 12.22
CA GLY A 364 3.90 8.61 11.03
C GLY A 364 4.03 10.09 10.64
N ASP A 365 4.58 10.97 11.50
CA ASP A 365 4.81 12.37 11.14
C ASP A 365 5.92 12.48 10.08
N ILE A 366 5.64 13.28 9.06
CA ILE A 366 6.63 13.65 8.04
C ILE A 366 7.56 14.70 8.63
N ILE A 367 8.86 14.54 8.37
CA ILE A 367 9.92 15.38 8.90
C ILE A 367 10.85 15.89 7.81
N LYS A 368 11.48 17.06 8.08
CA LYS A 368 12.47 17.67 7.20
C LYS A 368 13.82 17.78 7.90
N VAL A 369 14.90 17.87 7.12
CA VAL A 369 16.25 18.14 7.65
C VAL A 369 16.24 19.37 8.55
N GLY A 370 16.85 19.25 9.74
CA GLY A 370 16.92 20.31 10.76
C GLY A 370 15.65 20.45 11.61
N GLU A 371 14.62 19.67 11.35
CA GLU A 371 13.36 19.74 12.12
C GLU A 371 13.54 19.16 13.52
N TYR A 372 12.93 19.83 14.51
CA TYR A 372 12.99 19.45 15.90
C TYR A 372 12.14 18.19 16.17
N LEU A 373 12.79 17.14 16.66
CA LEU A 373 12.16 15.86 16.96
C LEU A 373 11.76 15.71 18.44
N GLY A 374 12.48 16.39 19.32
CA GLY A 374 12.24 16.34 20.76
C GLY A 374 13.48 16.66 21.59
N CYS A 375 13.37 16.53 22.91
CA CYS A 375 14.50 16.71 23.83
C CYS A 375 14.45 15.77 25.04
N VAL A 376 15.61 15.48 25.62
CA VAL A 376 15.75 14.84 26.92
C VAL A 376 15.95 15.92 27.97
N LYS A 377 15.23 15.85 29.09
CA LYS A 377 15.35 16.78 30.22
C LYS A 377 15.72 16.05 31.52
N ASP A 378 16.30 16.80 32.46
CA ASP A 378 16.44 16.36 33.84
C ASP A 378 15.13 16.54 34.63
N TYR A 379 15.14 16.19 35.93
CA TYR A 379 13.98 16.33 36.80
C TYR A 379 13.67 17.80 37.20
N GLU A 380 14.59 18.72 36.98
CA GLU A 380 14.43 20.16 37.17
C GLU A 380 13.86 20.84 35.88
N GLY A 381 13.76 20.08 34.76
CA GLY A 381 13.24 20.57 33.50
C GLY A 381 14.29 21.18 32.57
N ASN A 382 15.58 21.13 32.94
CA ASN A 382 16.66 21.59 32.05
C ASN A 382 16.86 20.62 30.89
N ILE A 383 17.12 21.16 29.70
CA ILE A 383 17.40 20.35 28.50
C ILE A 383 18.82 19.79 28.60
N LEU A 384 18.91 18.45 28.58
CA LEU A 384 20.18 17.71 28.56
C LEU A 384 20.61 17.36 27.13
N GLU A 385 19.65 17.05 26.25
CA GLU A 385 19.88 16.68 24.85
C GLU A 385 18.76 17.22 23.96
N THR A 386 19.08 17.61 22.74
CA THR A 386 18.12 18.03 21.72
C THR A 386 18.29 17.13 20.50
N SER A 387 17.18 16.56 20.01
CA SER A 387 17.15 15.73 18.81
C SER A 387 16.61 16.53 17.62
N LEU A 388 17.37 16.54 16.51
CA LEU A 388 17.00 17.12 15.23
C LEU A 388 17.07 16.06 14.14
N SER A 389 16.23 16.17 13.13
CA SER A 389 16.32 15.31 11.94
C SER A 389 17.50 15.68 11.04
N ASP A 390 18.25 14.70 10.57
CA ASP A 390 19.33 14.86 9.59
C ASP A 390 18.90 14.53 8.14
N LEU A 391 17.61 14.13 7.95
CA LEU A 391 17.06 13.78 6.65
C LEU A 391 15.58 14.24 6.50
N ASN A 392 15.10 14.25 5.25
CA ASN A 392 13.68 14.36 4.96
C ASN A 392 13.05 12.96 4.94
N GLY A 393 11.94 12.73 5.65
CA GLY A 393 11.34 11.41 5.72
C GLY A 393 10.18 11.30 6.70
N VAL A 394 10.09 10.18 7.40
CA VAL A 394 9.00 9.86 8.31
C VAL A 394 9.53 9.26 9.61
N VAL A 395 8.90 9.59 10.74
CA VAL A 395 9.13 8.91 12.01
C VAL A 395 8.47 7.53 11.98
N LEU A 396 9.24 6.46 12.17
CA LEU A 396 8.75 5.08 12.18
C LEU A 396 8.29 4.66 13.57
N TYR A 397 9.16 4.84 14.56
CA TYR A 397 8.85 4.54 15.95
C TYR A 397 9.70 5.38 16.91
N GLN A 398 9.30 5.42 18.18
CA GLN A 398 10.01 6.14 19.25
C GLN A 398 9.69 5.55 20.62
N ALA A 399 10.51 5.93 21.63
CA ALA A 399 10.18 5.68 23.01
C ALA A 399 8.84 6.33 23.38
N GLY A 400 7.86 5.51 23.73
CA GLY A 400 6.54 5.94 24.19
C GLY A 400 6.48 6.18 25.70
N SER A 401 7.51 5.70 26.43
CA SER A 401 7.69 6.00 27.85
C SER A 401 8.25 7.40 28.07
N LEU A 402 7.98 7.98 29.24
CA LEU A 402 8.60 9.24 29.64
C LEU A 402 10.11 9.10 29.84
N GLN A 403 10.58 7.91 30.24
CA GLN A 403 11.97 7.62 30.49
C GLN A 403 12.71 7.19 29.22
N VAL A 404 13.92 7.74 29.02
CA VAL A 404 14.95 7.16 28.15
C VAL A 404 16.21 6.89 28.94
N ILE A 405 16.93 5.83 28.55
CA ILE A 405 18.17 5.40 29.17
C ILE A 405 19.32 5.69 28.20
N LYS A 406 20.44 6.14 28.72
CA LYS A 406 21.65 6.36 27.91
C LYS A 406 21.95 5.11 27.07
N ASP A 407 22.28 5.31 25.81
CA ASP A 407 22.54 4.31 24.78
C ASP A 407 21.30 3.44 24.41
N GLY A 408 20.15 3.67 25.06
CA GLY A 408 18.87 3.05 24.69
C GLY A 408 18.16 3.74 23.52
N PRO A 409 17.24 3.04 22.83
CA PRO A 409 16.51 3.57 21.69
C PRO A 409 15.64 4.77 22.11
N MET A 410 15.65 5.84 21.32
CA MET A 410 14.88 7.06 21.57
C MET A 410 13.88 7.35 20.47
N ILE A 411 14.35 7.48 19.22
CA ILE A 411 13.52 7.75 18.06
C ILE A 411 14.16 7.16 16.79
N THR A 412 13.33 6.57 15.93
CA THR A 412 13.76 6.03 14.64
C THR A 412 12.94 6.64 13.53
N TYR A 413 13.62 7.10 12.50
CA TYR A 413 13.03 7.73 11.33
C TYR A 413 13.81 7.36 10.07
N GLY A 414 13.19 7.49 8.89
CA GLY A 414 13.84 7.11 7.65
C GLY A 414 13.41 7.94 6.46
N SER A 415 14.29 8.04 5.47
CA SER A 415 14.01 8.72 4.21
C SER A 415 13.27 7.80 3.25
N PHE A 416 12.38 8.41 2.47
CA PHE A 416 11.76 7.71 1.35
C PHE A 416 12.80 7.33 0.31
N SER A 417 12.67 6.12 -0.23
CA SER A 417 13.50 5.67 -1.34
C SER A 417 13.48 6.69 -2.49
N ARG A 418 14.67 7.04 -2.98
CA ARG A 418 14.81 7.85 -4.20
C ARG A 418 14.62 7.02 -5.47
N ARG A 419 14.36 5.72 -5.36
CA ARG A 419 13.96 4.94 -6.52
C ARG A 419 12.72 5.60 -7.09
N LYS A 420 12.84 6.14 -8.31
CA LYS A 420 11.68 6.48 -9.12
C LYS A 420 10.77 5.27 -9.12
N ASP A 421 9.51 5.44 -8.76
CA ASP A 421 8.54 4.36 -8.92
C ASP A 421 8.58 3.94 -10.39
N GLU A 422 9.15 2.77 -10.67
CA GLU A 422 9.35 2.28 -12.04
C GLU A 422 8.03 2.24 -12.81
N ARG A 423 6.89 2.12 -12.10
CA ARG A 423 5.56 2.20 -12.69
C ARG A 423 5.25 3.63 -13.11
N LYS A 424 5.53 4.63 -12.25
CA LYS A 424 5.35 6.05 -12.59
C LYS A 424 6.26 6.46 -13.73
N GLU A 425 7.50 5.97 -13.76
CA GLU A 425 8.40 6.21 -14.89
C GLU A 425 7.85 5.62 -16.20
N LYS A 426 7.29 4.40 -16.15
CA LYS A 426 6.67 3.78 -17.31
C LYS A 426 5.38 4.48 -17.74
N ILE A 427 4.53 4.87 -16.79
CA ILE A 427 3.34 5.68 -17.05
C ILE A 427 3.74 7.01 -17.70
N THR A 428 4.74 7.71 -17.13
CA THR A 428 5.25 8.96 -17.69
C THR A 428 5.79 8.78 -19.11
N ASN A 429 6.61 7.77 -19.36
CA ASN A 429 7.17 7.48 -20.68
C ASN A 429 6.09 7.12 -21.70
N TYR A 430 5.07 6.38 -21.28
CA TYR A 430 3.92 6.05 -22.11
C TYR A 430 3.16 7.32 -22.52
N TRP A 431 2.78 8.17 -21.55
CA TRP A 431 2.06 9.41 -21.82
C TRP A 431 2.89 10.44 -22.58
N ALA A 432 4.22 10.47 -22.37
CA ALA A 432 5.13 11.30 -23.17
C ALA A 432 5.02 10.97 -24.67
N LYS A 433 5.01 9.68 -25.04
CA LYS A 433 4.84 9.23 -26.42
C LYS A 433 3.46 9.53 -27.01
N ARG A 434 2.45 9.68 -26.14
CA ARG A 434 1.07 10.00 -26.52
C ARG A 434 0.78 11.49 -26.53
N SER A 435 1.67 12.32 -26.01
CA SER A 435 1.40 13.72 -25.70
C SER A 435 0.96 14.53 -26.90
N ASP A 436 1.60 14.39 -28.08
CA ASP A 436 1.22 15.10 -29.31
C ASP A 436 -0.21 14.77 -29.75
N SER A 437 -0.53 13.48 -29.86
CA SER A 437 -1.86 13.03 -30.28
C SER A 437 -2.95 13.41 -29.27
N PHE A 438 -2.60 13.41 -27.97
CA PHE A 438 -3.51 13.81 -26.91
C PHE A 438 -3.75 15.32 -26.90
N MET A 439 -2.73 16.14 -27.19
CA MET A 439 -2.87 17.58 -27.37
C MET A 439 -3.83 17.91 -28.51
N GLU A 440 -3.67 17.29 -29.68
CA GLU A 440 -4.56 17.49 -30.81
C GLU A 440 -6.03 17.15 -30.50
N GLN A 441 -6.22 16.05 -29.76
CA GLN A 441 -7.56 15.67 -29.29
C GLN A 441 -8.15 16.72 -28.34
N ARG A 442 -7.38 17.20 -27.34
CA ARG A 442 -7.86 18.24 -26.41
C ARG A 442 -8.15 19.56 -27.13
N ARG A 443 -7.34 19.91 -28.15
CA ARG A 443 -7.61 21.07 -29.01
C ARG A 443 -8.94 20.94 -29.74
N ALA A 444 -9.23 19.77 -30.31
CA ALA A 444 -10.50 19.50 -30.96
C ALA A 444 -11.69 19.56 -30.00
N GLU A 445 -11.54 18.99 -28.80
CA GLU A 445 -12.58 19.03 -27.76
C GLU A 445 -12.88 20.46 -27.30
N LEU A 446 -11.88 21.32 -27.13
CA LEU A 446 -12.06 22.73 -26.75
C LEU A 446 -12.88 23.53 -27.78
N HIS A 447 -12.84 23.14 -29.03
CA HIS A 447 -13.56 23.79 -30.13
C HIS A 447 -14.89 23.07 -30.52
N SER A 448 -15.29 22.06 -29.75
CA SER A 448 -16.52 21.31 -29.91
C SER A 448 -17.58 21.71 -28.87
N ASP A 449 -18.81 21.20 -29.07
CA ASP A 449 -19.88 21.35 -28.07
C ASP A 449 -19.60 20.63 -26.74
N MET A 450 -18.56 19.79 -26.71
CA MET A 450 -18.11 19.10 -25.52
C MET A 450 -17.60 20.09 -24.45
N ALA A 451 -16.91 21.16 -24.85
CA ALA A 451 -16.45 22.20 -23.95
C ALA A 451 -17.63 22.82 -23.16
N ASP A 452 -18.69 23.21 -23.86
CA ASP A 452 -19.89 23.80 -23.24
C ASP A 452 -20.62 22.79 -22.33
N LYS A 453 -20.68 21.52 -22.75
CA LYS A 453 -21.27 20.45 -21.93
C LYS A 453 -20.54 20.25 -20.62
N TRP A 454 -19.20 20.16 -20.68
CA TRP A 454 -18.38 20.03 -19.46
C TRP A 454 -18.49 21.24 -18.56
N LEU A 455 -18.45 22.46 -19.11
CA LEU A 455 -18.64 23.68 -18.31
C LEU A 455 -19.99 23.71 -17.62
N LYS A 456 -21.04 23.26 -18.30
CA LYS A 456 -22.38 23.16 -17.71
C LYS A 456 -22.41 22.16 -16.54
N GLU A 457 -21.84 20.98 -16.73
CA GLU A 457 -21.85 19.94 -15.69
C GLU A 457 -21.01 20.33 -14.48
N ILE A 458 -19.75 20.75 -14.68
CA ILE A 458 -18.86 21.18 -13.60
C ILE A 458 -19.43 22.42 -12.89
N GLY A 459 -19.95 23.39 -13.66
CA GLY A 459 -20.51 24.64 -13.13
C GLY A 459 -21.63 24.45 -12.13
N THR A 460 -22.34 23.31 -12.17
CA THR A 460 -23.39 23.02 -11.16
C THR A 460 -22.84 22.79 -9.75
N PHE A 461 -21.55 22.48 -9.63
CA PHE A 461 -20.88 22.19 -8.37
C PHE A 461 -19.96 23.33 -7.89
N LEU A 462 -19.64 24.30 -8.76
CA LEU A 462 -18.73 25.39 -8.39
C LEU A 462 -19.44 26.40 -7.50
N PRO A 463 -18.81 26.78 -6.36
CA PRO A 463 -19.26 27.90 -5.56
C PRO A 463 -19.20 29.24 -6.32
N ASP A 464 -20.01 30.20 -5.89
CA ASP A 464 -19.96 31.55 -6.44
C ASP A 464 -18.62 32.25 -6.19
N GLY A 465 -18.18 33.06 -7.13
CA GLY A 465 -17.00 33.91 -7.01
C GLY A 465 -15.76 33.37 -7.70
N LYS A 466 -14.63 34.02 -7.48
CA LYS A 466 -13.33 33.62 -8.03
C LYS A 466 -12.70 32.56 -7.14
N LEU A 467 -12.45 31.39 -7.68
CA LEU A 467 -11.94 30.21 -6.98
C LEU A 467 -10.48 29.94 -7.30
N ARG A 468 -9.75 29.34 -6.34
CA ARG A 468 -8.46 28.68 -6.59
C ARG A 468 -8.71 27.21 -6.85
N ILE A 469 -8.43 26.76 -8.07
CA ILE A 469 -8.75 25.40 -8.54
C ILE A 469 -7.45 24.65 -8.85
N LEU A 470 -7.37 23.40 -8.40
CA LEU A 470 -6.33 22.45 -8.78
C LEU A 470 -6.91 21.45 -9.77
N ASP A 471 -6.33 21.36 -10.97
CA ASP A 471 -6.62 20.35 -11.99
C ASP A 471 -5.55 19.26 -11.90
N VAL A 472 -5.91 18.09 -11.36
CA VAL A 472 -4.97 17.00 -11.10
C VAL A 472 -4.98 16.01 -12.24
N GLY A 473 -3.79 15.72 -12.80
CA GLY A 473 -3.64 14.96 -14.04
C GLY A 473 -4.20 15.74 -15.22
N CYS A 474 -3.81 17.01 -15.32
CA CYS A 474 -4.40 17.95 -16.27
C CYS A 474 -4.16 17.59 -17.75
N GLY A 475 -3.20 16.67 -18.04
CA GLY A 475 -2.80 16.33 -19.41
C GLY A 475 -2.45 17.60 -20.19
N ALA A 476 -3.04 17.76 -21.38
CA ALA A 476 -2.88 18.98 -22.20
C ALA A 476 -3.76 20.16 -21.75
N GLY A 477 -4.32 20.15 -20.52
CA GLY A 477 -4.89 21.32 -19.87
C GLY A 477 -6.37 21.63 -20.20
N PHE A 478 -7.16 20.65 -20.63
CA PHE A 478 -8.55 20.87 -21.05
C PHE A 478 -9.42 21.52 -19.95
N PHE A 479 -9.51 20.95 -18.75
CA PHE A 479 -10.27 21.55 -17.65
C PHE A 479 -9.61 22.84 -17.14
N SER A 480 -8.29 22.87 -17.03
CA SER A 480 -7.56 24.07 -16.63
C SER A 480 -7.92 25.28 -17.50
N ILE A 481 -7.92 25.11 -18.82
CA ILE A 481 -8.25 26.16 -19.81
C ILE A 481 -9.71 26.59 -19.68
N LEU A 482 -10.64 25.64 -19.62
CA LEU A 482 -12.07 25.95 -19.50
C LEU A 482 -12.38 26.75 -18.25
N LEU A 483 -11.83 26.32 -17.09
CA LEU A 483 -12.09 26.97 -15.80
C LEU A 483 -11.40 28.33 -15.68
N ALA A 484 -10.23 28.50 -16.27
CA ALA A 484 -9.55 29.79 -16.33
C ALA A 484 -10.33 30.80 -17.22
N LYS A 485 -10.96 30.37 -18.31
CA LYS A 485 -11.83 31.21 -19.14
C LYS A 485 -13.08 31.70 -18.38
N LEU A 486 -13.50 30.99 -17.32
CA LEU A 486 -14.54 31.47 -16.39
C LEU A 486 -14.02 32.50 -15.38
N GLY A 487 -12.72 32.80 -15.36
CA GLY A 487 -12.09 33.79 -14.48
C GLY A 487 -11.53 33.24 -13.17
N HIS A 488 -11.50 31.92 -12.99
CA HIS A 488 -10.90 31.27 -11.83
C HIS A 488 -9.37 31.28 -11.89
N GLU A 489 -8.71 31.13 -10.74
CA GLU A 489 -7.26 30.93 -10.61
C GLU A 489 -6.96 29.42 -10.67
N VAL A 490 -6.42 28.94 -11.78
CA VAL A 490 -6.27 27.52 -12.04
C VAL A 490 -4.81 27.10 -12.09
N THR A 491 -4.47 26.07 -11.32
CA THR A 491 -3.19 25.36 -11.39
C THR A 491 -3.44 23.95 -11.88
N GLY A 492 -2.83 23.58 -13.02
CA GLY A 492 -2.83 22.21 -13.55
C GLY A 492 -1.53 21.49 -13.18
N ILE A 493 -1.63 20.25 -12.73
CA ILE A 493 -0.47 19.39 -12.49
C ILE A 493 -0.57 18.09 -13.26
N ASP A 494 0.55 17.63 -13.81
CA ASP A 494 0.69 16.33 -14.46
C ASP A 494 2.09 15.77 -14.21
N LEU A 495 2.21 14.45 -14.12
CA LEU A 495 3.51 13.80 -13.89
C LEU A 495 4.39 13.83 -15.15
N THR A 496 3.80 13.99 -16.35
CA THR A 496 4.45 13.92 -17.65
C THR A 496 4.90 15.31 -18.11
N PRO A 497 6.22 15.59 -18.22
CA PRO A 497 6.72 16.90 -18.66
C PRO A 497 6.17 17.35 -20.02
N ASP A 498 6.06 16.44 -20.99
CA ASP A 498 5.55 16.74 -22.34
C ASP A 498 4.09 17.20 -22.31
N MET A 499 3.26 16.61 -21.43
CA MET A 499 1.88 17.06 -21.19
C MET A 499 1.85 18.50 -20.68
N ILE A 500 2.74 18.85 -19.75
CA ILE A 500 2.85 20.22 -19.20
C ILE A 500 3.34 21.22 -20.26
N ILE A 501 4.22 20.80 -21.17
CA ILE A 501 4.61 21.64 -22.32
C ILE A 501 3.38 21.93 -23.17
N HIS A 502 2.65 20.91 -23.59
CA HIS A 502 1.46 21.04 -24.42
C HIS A 502 0.32 21.80 -23.74
N SER A 503 0.14 21.64 -22.43
CA SER A 503 -0.87 22.41 -21.68
C SER A 503 -0.57 23.91 -21.71
N ARG A 504 0.71 24.30 -21.61
CA ARG A 504 1.12 25.70 -21.70
C ARG A 504 0.95 26.25 -23.12
N GLU A 505 1.25 25.47 -24.15
CA GLU A 505 1.05 25.83 -25.54
C GLU A 505 -0.45 26.04 -25.84
N LEU A 506 -1.27 25.07 -25.49
CA LEU A 506 -2.72 25.13 -25.72
C LEU A 506 -3.39 26.27 -24.93
N ALA A 507 -3.00 26.49 -23.67
CA ALA A 507 -3.51 27.62 -22.88
C ALA A 507 -3.14 28.98 -23.52
N LYS A 508 -1.94 29.09 -24.10
CA LYS A 508 -1.53 30.29 -24.85
C LYS A 508 -2.34 30.48 -26.12
N GLU A 509 -2.57 29.42 -26.90
CA GLU A 509 -3.44 29.45 -28.08
C GLU A 509 -4.85 29.92 -27.73
N GLU A 510 -5.39 29.42 -26.61
CA GLU A 510 -6.73 29.70 -26.12
C GLU A 510 -6.85 31.02 -25.32
N ASN A 511 -5.76 31.77 -25.15
CA ASN A 511 -5.66 32.99 -24.33
C ASN A 511 -6.15 32.78 -22.88
N ALA A 512 -5.91 31.60 -22.33
CA ALA A 512 -6.27 31.24 -20.96
C ALA A 512 -5.08 31.45 -20.00
N SER A 513 -5.33 32.07 -18.84
CA SER A 513 -4.29 32.32 -17.84
C SER A 513 -4.28 31.20 -16.79
N CYS A 514 -3.49 30.13 -17.05
CA CYS A 514 -3.32 29.00 -16.16
C CYS A 514 -1.84 28.87 -15.72
N THR A 515 -1.62 28.31 -14.54
CA THR A 515 -0.31 27.82 -14.10
C THR A 515 -0.25 26.31 -14.32
N PHE A 516 0.91 25.81 -14.81
CA PHE A 516 1.10 24.38 -15.03
C PHE A 516 2.45 23.92 -14.50
N GLU A 517 2.43 22.81 -13.72
CA GLU A 517 3.62 22.28 -13.06
C GLU A 517 3.73 20.77 -13.24
N VAL A 518 4.99 20.29 -13.44
CA VAL A 518 5.28 18.85 -13.42
C VAL A 518 5.24 18.40 -11.97
N MET A 519 4.23 17.61 -11.61
CA MET A 519 4.02 17.22 -10.21
C MET A 519 3.28 15.90 -10.11
N ASP A 520 3.57 15.15 -9.04
CA ASP A 520 2.95 13.85 -8.76
C ASP A 520 1.58 14.04 -8.08
N ALA A 521 0.54 13.50 -8.70
CA ALA A 521 -0.83 13.50 -8.17
C ALA A 521 -0.96 12.83 -6.79
N GLU A 522 -0.09 11.87 -6.48
CA GLU A 522 -0.05 11.17 -5.21
C GLU A 522 0.77 11.88 -4.12
N ASN A 523 1.46 12.97 -4.49
CA ASN A 523 2.29 13.76 -3.56
C ASN A 523 2.41 15.21 -4.03
N PRO A 524 1.31 15.98 -4.13
CA PRO A 524 1.34 17.37 -4.57
C PRO A 524 2.01 18.27 -3.52
N ASP A 525 3.01 19.03 -3.94
CA ASP A 525 3.78 19.94 -3.06
C ASP A 525 3.06 21.29 -2.87
N PHE A 526 1.88 21.23 -2.27
CA PHE A 526 1.10 22.41 -1.87
C PHE A 526 0.82 22.38 -0.37
N PRO A 527 0.71 23.55 0.29
CA PRO A 527 0.26 23.64 1.68
C PRO A 527 -1.16 23.10 1.88
N ASP A 528 -1.46 22.66 3.12
CA ASP A 528 -2.80 22.23 3.52
C ASP A 528 -3.84 23.32 3.27
N GLY A 529 -5.02 22.94 2.80
CA GLY A 529 -6.13 23.87 2.60
C GLY A 529 -5.85 24.98 1.59
N THR A 530 -5.12 24.72 0.54
CA THR A 530 -4.74 25.72 -0.48
C THR A 530 -5.87 26.01 -1.47
N PHE A 531 -6.61 24.98 -1.91
CA PHE A 531 -7.57 25.08 -3.01
C PHE A 531 -9.03 25.06 -2.55
N ASP A 532 -9.88 25.83 -3.25
CA ASP A 532 -11.32 25.84 -3.05
C ASP A 532 -11.99 24.65 -3.74
N VAL A 533 -11.44 24.26 -4.90
CA VAL A 533 -11.95 23.16 -5.71
C VAL A 533 -10.77 22.34 -6.25
N ILE A 534 -10.95 21.03 -6.29
CA ILE A 534 -10.08 20.12 -7.02
C ILE A 534 -10.90 19.44 -8.11
N VAL A 535 -10.37 19.42 -9.33
CA VAL A 535 -10.96 18.71 -10.46
C VAL A 535 -9.97 17.66 -10.97
N SER A 536 -10.49 16.55 -11.50
CA SER A 536 -9.70 15.53 -12.20
C SER A 536 -10.55 14.83 -13.26
N ARG A 537 -9.91 14.43 -14.37
CA ARG A 537 -10.58 13.71 -15.46
C ARG A 537 -9.70 12.59 -16.00
N ASN A 538 -10.22 11.36 -15.99
CA ASN A 538 -9.55 10.16 -16.52
C ASN A 538 -8.15 9.92 -15.94
N LEU A 539 -7.95 10.17 -14.66
CA LEU A 539 -6.65 10.03 -13.99
C LEU A 539 -6.60 8.84 -13.04
N THR A 540 -7.60 8.70 -12.15
CA THR A 540 -7.46 7.84 -10.97
C THR A 540 -7.31 6.35 -11.31
N TRP A 541 -7.74 5.92 -12.46
CA TRP A 541 -7.51 4.56 -12.96
C TRP A 541 -6.04 4.28 -13.33
N THR A 542 -5.23 5.31 -13.58
CA THR A 542 -3.80 5.19 -13.91
C THR A 542 -2.88 5.25 -12.69
N LEU A 543 -3.39 5.70 -11.54
CA LEU A 543 -2.56 5.93 -10.35
C LEU A 543 -2.13 4.62 -9.69
N PRO A 544 -0.83 4.44 -9.40
CA PRO A 544 -0.33 3.35 -8.58
C PRO A 544 -0.94 3.28 -7.18
N ASP A 545 -1.24 4.44 -6.55
CA ASP A 545 -1.89 4.55 -5.24
C ASP A 545 -2.96 5.66 -5.23
N ALA A 546 -4.13 5.34 -5.76
CA ALA A 546 -5.25 6.28 -5.79
C ALA A 546 -5.76 6.65 -4.38
N ALA A 547 -5.63 5.76 -3.39
CA ALA A 547 -6.01 6.06 -2.01
C ALA A 547 -5.11 7.14 -1.39
N ARG A 548 -3.81 7.08 -1.67
CA ARG A 548 -2.86 8.13 -1.29
C ARG A 548 -3.17 9.44 -2.02
N ALA A 549 -3.40 9.38 -3.32
CA ALA A 549 -3.76 10.56 -4.09
C ALA A 549 -4.98 11.28 -3.49
N TYR A 550 -6.06 10.56 -3.19
CA TYR A 550 -7.24 11.16 -2.55
C TYR A 550 -6.93 11.75 -1.17
N LYS A 551 -6.07 11.13 -0.35
CA LYS A 551 -5.66 11.69 0.95
C LYS A 551 -4.91 13.02 0.79
N GLU A 552 -4.00 13.09 -0.17
CA GLU A 552 -3.27 14.32 -0.47
C GLU A 552 -4.18 15.39 -1.07
N TRP A 553 -5.12 15.03 -1.93
CA TRP A 553 -6.12 15.98 -2.44
C TRP A 553 -7.01 16.52 -1.31
N ILE A 554 -7.41 15.65 -0.36
CA ILE A 554 -8.11 16.06 0.86
C ILE A 554 -7.25 17.04 1.66
N ARG A 555 -5.96 16.79 1.81
CA ARG A 555 -5.06 17.66 2.57
C ARG A 555 -4.97 19.06 1.97
N VAL A 556 -4.74 19.17 0.66
CA VAL A 556 -4.59 20.46 -0.01
C VAL A 556 -5.91 21.19 -0.28
N LEU A 557 -7.06 20.51 -0.15
CA LEU A 557 -8.39 21.11 -0.27
C LEU A 557 -8.80 21.81 1.03
N LYS A 558 -9.33 23.02 0.93
CA LYS A 558 -9.87 23.77 2.07
C LYS A 558 -11.03 23.03 2.74
N THR A 559 -11.25 23.27 4.02
CA THR A 559 -12.52 22.90 4.68
C THR A 559 -13.70 23.57 3.96
N GLY A 560 -14.73 22.80 3.63
CA GLY A 560 -15.85 23.24 2.78
C GLY A 560 -15.54 23.24 1.28
N GLY A 561 -14.30 22.89 0.89
CA GLY A 561 -13.90 22.79 -0.52
C GLY A 561 -14.51 21.56 -1.22
N ILE A 562 -14.52 21.60 -2.54
CA ILE A 562 -15.20 20.62 -3.39
C ILE A 562 -14.20 19.82 -4.21
N LEU A 563 -14.35 18.50 -4.22
CA LEU A 563 -13.66 17.60 -5.14
C LEU A 563 -14.62 17.11 -6.23
N ILE A 564 -14.22 17.26 -7.50
CA ILE A 564 -14.94 16.78 -8.67
C ILE A 564 -13.99 15.84 -9.43
N ASN A 565 -14.30 14.55 -9.46
CA ASN A 565 -13.55 13.56 -10.24
C ASN A 565 -14.45 12.90 -11.29
N ALA A 566 -14.10 13.03 -12.56
CA ALA A 566 -14.76 12.39 -13.68
C ALA A 566 -13.85 11.28 -14.25
N ASP A 567 -14.27 10.04 -14.13
CA ASP A 567 -13.44 8.89 -14.53
C ASP A 567 -14.29 7.77 -15.12
N ALA A 568 -13.66 6.74 -15.69
CA ALA A 568 -14.32 5.60 -16.27
C ALA A 568 -14.03 4.31 -15.48
N ASN A 569 -14.97 3.37 -15.51
CA ASN A 569 -14.84 2.08 -14.82
C ASN A 569 -14.27 1.02 -15.77
N TYR A 570 -12.97 1.08 -16.04
CA TYR A 570 -12.28 0.17 -16.95
C TYR A 570 -12.21 -1.31 -16.49
N GLY A 571 -12.75 -1.67 -15.32
CA GLY A 571 -12.73 -3.01 -14.77
C GLY A 571 -14.07 -3.77 -14.81
N ALA A 572 -15.13 -3.19 -15.36
CA ALA A 572 -16.49 -3.74 -15.25
C ALA A 572 -16.95 -4.62 -16.40
N ASP A 573 -16.31 -4.55 -17.58
CA ASP A 573 -16.84 -5.14 -18.81
C ASP A 573 -15.93 -6.19 -19.44
N ASP A 574 -16.53 -7.15 -20.17
CA ASP A 574 -15.88 -8.22 -20.91
C ASP A 574 -15.79 -7.82 -22.41
N PHE A 575 -14.59 -7.77 -22.96
CA PHE A 575 -14.29 -7.18 -24.25
C PHE A 575 -13.82 -8.24 -25.25
N SER A 576 -14.64 -8.68 -26.15
CA SER A 576 -14.31 -9.82 -27.00
C SER A 576 -14.42 -9.65 -28.52
N ASP A 577 -14.70 -8.47 -29.10
CA ASP A 577 -14.73 -8.36 -30.56
C ASP A 577 -14.35 -6.97 -31.12
N THR A 578 -13.40 -6.94 -32.10
CA THR A 578 -12.83 -5.73 -32.70
C THR A 578 -13.24 -5.52 -34.14
N ALA A 579 -14.20 -6.28 -34.67
CA ALA A 579 -14.45 -6.37 -36.13
C ALA A 579 -15.07 -5.11 -36.77
N ASP A 580 -15.64 -4.19 -35.98
CA ASP A 580 -16.49 -3.10 -36.52
C ASP A 580 -16.00 -1.65 -36.26
N LEU A 581 -14.69 -1.45 -35.99
CA LEU A 581 -14.13 -0.11 -35.77
C LEU A 581 -14.16 0.77 -37.04
N PRO A 582 -14.54 2.07 -36.95
CA PRO A 582 -14.40 3.00 -38.05
C PRO A 582 -12.93 3.15 -38.47
N ALA A 583 -12.67 3.21 -39.78
CA ALA A 583 -11.31 3.25 -40.34
C ALA A 583 -10.47 4.48 -39.92
N ASN A 584 -11.08 5.50 -39.34
CA ASN A 584 -10.44 6.70 -38.80
C ASN A 584 -10.27 6.67 -37.26
N HIS A 585 -10.57 5.55 -36.62
CA HIS A 585 -10.46 5.42 -35.17
C HIS A 585 -9.01 5.61 -34.72
N ALA A 586 -8.79 6.33 -33.61
CA ALA A 586 -7.46 6.63 -33.05
C ALA A 586 -6.63 5.37 -32.74
N HIS A 587 -7.28 4.26 -32.57
CA HIS A 587 -6.78 2.92 -32.48
C HIS A 587 -5.82 2.51 -33.61
N PHE A 588 -6.16 2.83 -34.85
CA PHE A 588 -5.32 2.51 -36.02
C PHE A 588 -4.09 3.43 -36.16
N THR A 589 -3.97 4.46 -35.34
CA THR A 589 -2.81 5.38 -35.35
C THR A 589 -1.72 5.00 -34.33
N VAL A 590 -1.97 3.99 -33.50
CA VAL A 590 -1.04 3.52 -32.45
C VAL A 590 -0.31 2.27 -32.94
N GLY A 591 0.99 2.36 -33.23
CA GLY A 591 1.78 1.25 -33.78
C GLY A 591 2.12 0.14 -32.78
N ASP A 592 2.44 -1.07 -33.31
CA ASP A 592 2.72 -2.31 -32.55
C ASP A 592 3.78 -2.17 -31.44
N ALA A 593 4.79 -1.31 -31.60
CA ALA A 593 5.84 -1.09 -30.62
C ALA A 593 5.31 -0.44 -29.32
N MET A 594 4.38 0.49 -29.45
CA MET A 594 3.73 1.15 -28.31
C MET A 594 2.77 0.18 -27.59
N MET A 595 2.25 -0.78 -28.32
CA MET A 595 1.43 -1.86 -27.79
C MET A 595 2.24 -2.86 -26.95
N GLN A 596 3.46 -3.18 -27.37
CA GLN A 596 4.39 -4.04 -26.60
C GLN A 596 4.85 -3.37 -25.30
N GLU A 597 5.10 -2.07 -25.32
CA GLU A 597 5.47 -1.30 -24.12
C GLU A 597 4.32 -1.25 -23.10
N CYS A 598 3.09 -1.13 -23.57
CA CYS A 598 1.89 -1.24 -22.74
C CYS A 598 1.80 -2.61 -22.03
N GLU A 599 2.23 -3.70 -22.70
CA GLU A 599 2.31 -5.04 -22.10
C GLU A 599 3.35 -5.14 -20.98
N GLU A 600 4.48 -4.46 -21.10
CA GLU A 600 5.54 -4.48 -20.10
C GLU A 600 5.16 -3.69 -18.84
N ILE A 601 4.45 -2.58 -19.00
CA ILE A 601 3.84 -1.83 -17.88
C ILE A 601 2.84 -2.72 -17.13
N LYS A 602 2.04 -3.53 -17.83
CA LYS A 602 1.11 -4.49 -17.25
C LYS A 602 1.74 -5.48 -16.28
N ARG A 603 2.87 -6.08 -16.68
CA ARG A 603 3.52 -7.16 -15.92
C ARG A 603 4.09 -6.70 -14.59
N GLN A 604 4.27 -5.42 -14.39
CA GLN A 604 4.92 -4.81 -13.23
C GLN A 604 3.95 -4.16 -12.24
N LEU A 605 2.65 -4.15 -12.53
CA LEU A 605 1.62 -3.71 -11.60
C LEU A 605 1.15 -4.88 -10.71
N PRO A 606 0.89 -4.67 -9.41
CA PRO A 606 0.62 -5.75 -8.45
C PRO A 606 -0.68 -6.53 -8.64
N ILE A 607 -1.40 -6.32 -9.73
CA ILE A 607 -2.82 -6.65 -9.90
C ILE A 607 -3.07 -7.97 -10.66
N SER A 608 -2.05 -8.73 -11.02
CA SER A 608 -2.18 -9.94 -11.87
C SER A 608 -2.97 -11.11 -11.27
N SER A 609 -3.69 -10.93 -10.15
CA SER A 609 -4.34 -12.04 -9.41
C SER A 609 -5.75 -11.77 -8.88
N TYR A 610 -6.46 -10.71 -9.32
CA TYR A 610 -7.85 -10.50 -8.88
C TYR A 610 -8.86 -11.15 -9.82
N VAL A 611 -9.59 -12.15 -9.32
CA VAL A 611 -10.73 -12.77 -9.99
C VAL A 611 -11.99 -12.00 -9.61
N ARG A 612 -12.87 -11.70 -10.58
CA ARG A 612 -14.18 -11.06 -10.35
C ARG A 612 -15.02 -11.88 -9.39
N PRO A 613 -15.77 -11.29 -8.45
CA PRO A 613 -16.86 -11.97 -7.81
C PRO A 613 -17.98 -12.21 -8.86
N ALA A 614 -18.45 -13.45 -8.98
CA ALA A 614 -19.68 -13.73 -9.71
C ALA A 614 -20.83 -13.01 -8.99
N TRP A 615 -21.66 -12.32 -9.73
CA TRP A 615 -22.93 -11.77 -9.26
C TRP A 615 -23.96 -12.90 -9.28
N ASP A 616 -24.49 -13.26 -8.12
CA ASP A 616 -25.78 -13.93 -7.97
C ASP A 616 -26.85 -12.91 -7.57
#